data_0c044d9482c97b02d57d7c6c5167f1b6
#
_entry.id   0c044d9482c97b02d57d7c6c5167f1b6
#
_cell.length_a   1.000
_cell.length_b   1.000
_cell.length_c   1.000
_cell.angle_alpha   90.00
_cell.angle_beta   90.00
_cell.angle_gamma   90.00
#
_symmetry.space_group_name_H-M   'P 1'
#
loop_
_entity.id
_entity.type
_entity.pdbx_description
1 polymer ?
#
loop_
_entity_poly.entity_id
_entity_poly.type
_entity_poly.pdbx_seq_one_letter_code
_entity_poly.pdbx_strand_id
1 'polypeptide(L)'
;MLKNLNPITAARFGRLLDEREGLPEGEDRPVEAGERLELLSCPGEVRLGPGRGMAALCLCREGQAGDMFYLDKPVALKPGTEFALLPLEEGSAVRLAADRPLERAGSLPTAEPGLIRPTIRVERILTLFYQEKEPGFFFPGERHRPYELIYVDHGRLHNVVGGRDYALGQNQALIVPPDQWHMQYGEEGERVGFITASFTCAGPLPEEILLRVLDRDQTARELARALAAEEEREQPYRGDLLVAVLQAMLALWARRAAGGGGRLSRLPPHGAASAGSWTRPSNMWRRAPATG
;
A
#
# COMPACT_ATOMS: atom_id res chain seq x y z
N MET A 1 -0.16 14.73 2.28
CA MET A 1 0.27 14.31 3.63
C MET A 1 0.30 15.52 4.53
N LEU A 2 -0.21 15.40 5.76
CA LEU A 2 -0.17 16.46 6.76
C LEU A 2 1.27 16.83 7.10
N LYS A 3 1.54 18.12 7.14
CA LYS A 3 2.83 18.68 7.55
C LYS A 3 2.80 19.07 9.02
N ASN A 4 3.95 19.07 9.65
CA ASN A 4 4.09 19.57 11.02
C ASN A 4 4.18 21.11 10.99
N LEU A 5 3.46 21.75 11.92
CA LEU A 5 3.61 23.20 12.21
C LEU A 5 4.91 23.43 12.99
N ASN A 6 5.83 24.17 12.39
CA ASN A 6 7.07 24.61 13.01
C ASN A 6 7.38 26.07 12.59
N PRO A 7 8.31 26.77 13.25
CA PRO A 7 8.60 28.16 12.95
C PRO A 7 8.96 28.44 11.47
N ILE A 8 9.67 27.52 10.82
CA ILE A 8 10.10 27.66 9.42
C ILE A 8 8.90 27.57 8.47
N THR A 9 8.01 26.58 8.70
CA THR A 9 6.82 26.41 7.86
C THR A 9 5.80 27.52 8.10
N ALA A 10 5.61 27.93 9.37
CA ALA A 10 4.68 28.97 9.73
C ALA A 10 5.09 30.36 9.20
N ALA A 11 6.39 30.67 9.10
CA ALA A 11 6.89 31.96 8.62
C ALA A 11 6.37 32.37 7.23
N ARG A 12 5.96 31.40 6.43
CA ARG A 12 5.43 31.62 5.07
C ARG A 12 4.04 32.28 5.06
N PHE A 13 3.22 32.02 6.07
CA PHE A 13 1.84 32.48 6.15
C PHE A 13 1.47 33.12 7.49
N GLY A 14 2.36 33.09 8.47
CA GLY A 14 2.12 33.60 9.80
C GLY A 14 3.30 33.35 10.72
N ARG A 15 3.02 33.12 11.98
CA ARG A 15 3.98 32.73 13.02
C ARG A 15 3.35 31.80 14.03
N LEU A 16 4.14 30.95 14.68
CA LEU A 16 3.67 30.25 15.86
C LEU A 16 3.52 31.24 17.00
N LEU A 17 2.50 31.03 17.82
CA LEU A 17 2.36 31.76 19.09
C LEU A 17 3.22 31.06 20.14
N ASP A 18 3.84 31.85 21.01
CA ASP A 18 4.64 31.31 22.11
C ASP A 18 3.76 30.96 23.33
N GLU A 19 4.34 30.32 24.34
CA GLU A 19 3.62 29.94 25.56
C GLU A 19 3.06 31.13 26.34
N ARG A 20 3.61 32.32 26.17
CA ARG A 20 3.18 33.57 26.86
C ARG A 20 1.97 34.17 26.16
N GLU A 21 1.89 34.05 24.85
CA GLU A 21 0.73 34.52 24.07
C GLU A 21 -0.47 33.55 24.25
N GLY A 22 -0.21 32.31 24.64
CA GLY A 22 -1.22 31.31 24.96
C GLY A 22 -2.06 30.84 23.78
N LEU A 23 -3.09 30.04 24.10
CA LEU A 23 -4.15 29.71 23.16
C LEU A 23 -5.04 30.93 22.94
N PRO A 24 -5.57 31.13 21.72
CA PRO A 24 -6.52 32.20 21.47
C PRO A 24 -7.66 32.16 22.51
N GLU A 25 -7.95 33.32 23.12
CA GLU A 25 -9.18 33.46 23.92
C GLU A 25 -10.38 33.43 22.98
N GLY A 26 -11.29 32.52 23.20
CA GLY A 26 -12.48 32.36 22.37
C GLY A 26 -13.18 31.03 22.63
N GLU A 27 -14.36 30.88 22.08
CA GLU A 27 -15.09 29.61 22.11
C GLU A 27 -14.50 28.61 21.11
N ASP A 28 -14.62 27.33 21.45
CA ASP A 28 -14.29 26.26 20.51
C ASP A 28 -15.25 26.32 19.30
N ARG A 29 -14.72 26.63 18.13
CA ARG A 29 -15.47 26.62 16.89
C ARG A 29 -15.50 25.19 16.34
N PRO A 30 -16.68 24.56 16.19
CA PRO A 30 -16.80 23.25 15.57
C PRO A 30 -16.24 23.29 14.14
N VAL A 31 -15.56 22.21 13.75
CA VAL A 31 -15.08 22.00 12.39
C VAL A 31 -15.91 20.88 11.79
N GLU A 32 -16.69 21.21 10.77
CA GLU A 32 -17.59 20.27 10.13
C GLU A 32 -16.97 19.68 8.88
N ALA A 33 -17.13 18.37 8.69
CA ALA A 33 -16.82 17.69 7.46
C ALA A 33 -18.04 17.76 6.53
N GLY A 34 -17.90 18.43 5.40
CA GLY A 34 -18.89 18.47 4.34
C GLY A 34 -18.28 18.02 3.01
N GLU A 35 -19.08 17.96 1.94
CA GLU A 35 -18.54 17.69 0.58
C GLU A 35 -17.57 18.79 0.12
N ARG A 36 -17.65 19.96 0.74
CA ARG A 36 -16.76 21.11 0.49
C ARG A 36 -16.35 21.76 1.80
N LEU A 37 -15.08 22.12 1.89
CA LEU A 37 -14.55 22.93 2.97
C LEU A 37 -14.83 24.41 2.70
N GLU A 38 -15.28 25.13 3.70
CA GLU A 38 -15.40 26.57 3.64
C GLU A 38 -14.01 27.23 3.61
N LEU A 39 -13.75 28.04 2.60
CA LEU A 39 -12.55 28.83 2.51
C LEU A 39 -12.79 30.19 3.19
N LEU A 40 -11.98 30.47 4.19
CA LEU A 40 -12.06 31.67 5.02
C LEU A 40 -10.88 32.57 4.76
N SER A 41 -11.07 33.86 4.92
CA SER A 41 -10.02 34.86 5.01
C SER A 41 -10.35 35.91 6.07
N CYS A 42 -9.37 36.70 6.45
CA CYS A 42 -9.58 37.83 7.33
C CYS A 42 -8.67 39.00 6.92
N PRO A 43 -9.18 40.22 6.81
CA PRO A 43 -8.35 41.39 6.58
C PRO A 43 -7.46 41.76 7.78
N GLY A 44 -7.71 41.18 8.95
CA GLY A 44 -6.87 41.29 10.16
C GLY A 44 -6.08 39.98 10.44
N GLU A 45 -5.36 39.97 11.58
CA GLU A 45 -4.68 38.77 12.08
C GLU A 45 -5.72 37.73 12.54
N VAL A 46 -5.48 36.48 12.22
CA VAL A 46 -6.28 35.35 12.73
C VAL A 46 -5.40 34.46 13.58
N ARG A 47 -5.82 34.20 14.81
CA ARG A 47 -5.15 33.27 15.73
C ARG A 47 -5.95 31.98 15.79
N LEU A 48 -5.29 30.90 15.49
CA LEU A 48 -5.83 29.54 15.54
C LEU A 48 -5.07 28.73 16.58
N GLY A 49 -5.77 27.87 17.27
CA GLY A 49 -5.16 26.91 18.20
C GLY A 49 -5.93 25.61 18.26
N PRO A 50 -5.28 24.55 18.80
CA PRO A 50 -5.96 23.30 19.04
C PRO A 50 -7.13 23.50 20.01
N GLY A 51 -8.28 22.93 19.69
CA GLY A 51 -9.45 22.82 20.54
C GLY A 51 -9.72 21.35 20.88
N ARG A 52 -10.99 20.94 20.81
CA ARG A 52 -11.36 19.55 21.03
C ARG A 52 -11.07 18.71 19.78
N GLY A 53 -10.52 17.49 19.95
CA GLY A 53 -10.25 16.56 18.86
C GLY A 53 -9.08 16.99 17.98
N MET A 54 -9.05 16.46 16.77
CA MET A 54 -7.97 16.67 15.81
C MET A 54 -8.45 17.45 14.60
N ALA A 55 -7.75 18.52 14.24
CA ALA A 55 -8.06 19.31 13.06
C ALA A 55 -6.78 19.64 12.25
N ALA A 56 -6.96 19.88 10.96
CA ALA A 56 -5.93 20.38 10.08
C ALA A 56 -6.24 21.79 9.60
N LEU A 57 -5.19 22.59 9.48
CA LEU A 57 -5.17 23.90 8.83
C LEU A 57 -4.76 23.69 7.36
N CYS A 58 -5.68 23.98 6.45
CA CYS A 58 -5.45 23.96 5.00
C CYS A 58 -5.19 25.39 4.54
N LEU A 59 -4.00 25.65 4.03
CA LEU A 59 -3.69 26.95 3.43
C LEU A 59 -4.02 26.88 1.93
N CYS A 60 -4.53 27.98 1.41
CA CYS A 60 -4.93 28.07 0.03
C CYS A 60 -4.07 29.10 -0.71
N ARG A 61 -3.88 28.89 -1.99
CA ARG A 61 -3.29 29.86 -2.91
C ARG A 61 -4.16 29.93 -4.15
N GLU A 62 -4.63 31.13 -4.45
CA GLU A 62 -5.42 31.42 -5.68
C GLU A 62 -6.63 30.46 -5.80
N GLY A 63 -7.33 30.19 -4.68
CA GLY A 63 -8.50 29.30 -4.67
C GLY A 63 -8.21 27.80 -4.83
N GLN A 64 -6.94 27.40 -4.80
CA GLN A 64 -6.55 25.99 -4.83
C GLN A 64 -6.02 25.52 -3.47
N ALA A 65 -6.27 24.26 -3.15
CA ALA A 65 -5.73 23.64 -1.95
C ALA A 65 -4.19 23.61 -2.01
N GLY A 66 -3.57 24.24 -1.04
CA GLY A 66 -2.12 24.27 -0.87
C GLY A 66 -1.65 23.29 0.20
N ASP A 67 -0.76 23.79 1.06
CA ASP A 67 -0.18 23.00 2.14
C ASP A 67 -1.19 22.77 3.27
N MET A 68 -1.17 21.57 3.83
CA MET A 68 -2.02 21.17 4.93
C MET A 68 -1.19 20.82 6.17
N PHE A 69 -1.53 21.42 7.30
CA PHE A 69 -0.81 21.27 8.56
C PHE A 69 -1.69 20.69 9.65
N TYR A 70 -1.14 19.79 10.45
CA TYR A 70 -1.80 19.39 11.68
C TYR A 70 -1.76 20.56 12.66
N LEU A 71 -2.94 20.96 13.16
CA LEU A 71 -3.08 22.10 14.08
C LEU A 71 -2.86 21.63 15.53
N ASP A 72 -1.63 21.30 15.87
CA ASP A 72 -1.20 20.88 17.22
C ASP A 72 -0.66 22.02 18.08
N LYS A 73 -0.44 23.20 17.47
CA LYS A 73 0.13 24.38 18.12
C LYS A 73 -0.62 25.64 17.72
N PRO A 74 -0.67 26.64 18.62
CA PRO A 74 -1.24 27.93 18.29
C PRO A 74 -0.44 28.63 17.19
N VAL A 75 -1.15 29.23 16.22
CA VAL A 75 -0.57 29.95 15.09
C VAL A 75 -1.33 31.22 14.81
N ALA A 76 -0.63 32.32 14.55
CA ALA A 76 -1.20 33.54 14.02
C ALA A 76 -1.00 33.58 12.51
N LEU A 77 -2.07 33.75 11.76
CA LEU A 77 -2.07 33.93 10.32
C LEU A 77 -1.97 35.42 9.97
N LYS A 78 -1.20 35.73 8.94
CA LYS A 78 -1.10 37.10 8.41
C LYS A 78 -2.43 37.56 7.82
N PRO A 79 -2.73 38.87 7.88
CA PRO A 79 -3.88 39.45 7.21
C PRO A 79 -4.00 39.00 5.74
N GLY A 80 -5.20 38.69 5.31
CA GLY A 80 -5.50 38.23 3.94
C GLY A 80 -5.09 36.79 3.62
N THR A 81 -4.61 36.02 4.60
CA THR A 81 -4.33 34.59 4.39
C THR A 81 -5.64 33.83 4.19
N GLU A 82 -5.77 33.15 3.07
CA GLU A 82 -6.88 32.23 2.79
C GLU A 82 -6.60 30.86 3.41
N PHE A 83 -7.54 30.36 4.19
CA PHE A 83 -7.43 29.08 4.88
C PHE A 83 -8.77 28.35 4.98
N ALA A 84 -8.70 27.06 5.14
CA ALA A 84 -9.83 26.21 5.53
C ALA A 84 -9.43 25.32 6.70
N LEU A 85 -10.42 24.83 7.42
CA LEU A 85 -10.26 23.90 8.53
C LEU A 85 -10.84 22.56 8.12
N LEU A 86 -10.12 21.49 8.40
CA LEU A 86 -10.55 20.12 8.10
C LEU A 86 -10.57 19.31 9.40
N PRO A 87 -11.71 18.72 9.80
CA PRO A 87 -11.71 17.79 10.92
C PRO A 87 -11.00 16.50 10.52
N LEU A 88 -10.13 15.99 11.37
CA LEU A 88 -9.45 14.70 11.19
C LEU A 88 -10.19 13.57 11.90
N GLU A 89 -11.07 13.92 12.83
CA GLU A 89 -12.02 13.03 13.51
C GLU A 89 -13.35 13.74 13.75
N GLU A 90 -14.38 12.97 14.01
CA GLU A 90 -15.72 13.50 14.27
C GLU A 90 -15.75 14.35 15.56
N GLY A 91 -16.46 15.45 15.51
CA GLY A 91 -16.61 16.36 16.65
C GLY A 91 -15.40 17.23 16.95
N SER A 92 -14.44 17.35 16.02
CA SER A 92 -13.30 18.25 16.15
C SER A 92 -13.75 19.72 16.24
N ALA A 93 -13.03 20.48 17.04
CA ALA A 93 -13.20 21.93 17.16
C ALA A 93 -11.82 22.62 17.28
N VAL A 94 -11.75 23.88 16.89
CA VAL A 94 -10.55 24.70 16.99
C VAL A 94 -10.85 25.96 17.77
N ARG A 95 -9.87 26.47 18.48
CA ARG A 95 -9.94 27.81 19.04
C ARG A 95 -9.59 28.82 17.98
N LEU A 96 -10.43 29.84 17.82
CA LEU A 96 -10.26 30.85 16.80
C LEU A 96 -10.54 32.22 17.40
N ALA A 97 -9.60 33.14 17.23
CA ALA A 97 -9.79 34.55 17.47
C ALA A 97 -9.32 35.33 16.24
N ALA A 98 -10.05 36.38 15.88
CA ALA A 98 -9.72 37.20 14.74
C ALA A 98 -9.91 38.67 15.10
N ASP A 99 -8.99 39.52 14.69
CA ASP A 99 -9.05 40.98 14.96
C ASP A 99 -10.21 41.66 14.19
N ARG A 100 -10.69 41.03 13.14
CA ARG A 100 -11.81 41.46 12.30
C ARG A 100 -12.69 40.26 11.91
N PRO A 101 -13.94 40.49 11.49
CA PRO A 101 -14.81 39.41 11.02
C PRO A 101 -14.16 38.60 9.92
N LEU A 102 -14.37 37.28 10.01
CA LEU A 102 -13.97 36.37 8.94
C LEU A 102 -14.87 36.56 7.73
N GLU A 103 -14.27 36.54 6.58
CA GLU A 103 -14.94 36.61 5.28
C GLU A 103 -14.89 35.24 4.60
N ARG A 104 -15.98 34.87 3.92
CA ARG A 104 -16.01 33.68 3.10
C ARG A 104 -15.35 33.95 1.75
N ALA A 105 -14.15 33.42 1.54
CA ALA A 105 -13.37 33.60 0.31
C ALA A 105 -13.79 32.59 -0.79
N GLY A 106 -14.53 31.53 -0.43
CA GLY A 106 -14.95 30.49 -1.37
C GLY A 106 -15.21 29.15 -0.72
N SER A 107 -14.99 28.09 -1.49
CA SER A 107 -15.04 26.72 -0.96
C SER A 107 -14.11 25.81 -1.77
N LEU A 108 -13.52 24.84 -1.09
CA LEU A 108 -12.69 23.80 -1.69
C LEU A 108 -13.42 22.47 -1.71
N PRO A 109 -13.21 21.61 -2.72
CA PRO A 109 -13.66 20.22 -2.61
C PRO A 109 -13.02 19.62 -1.36
N THR A 110 -13.79 18.93 -0.55
CA THR A 110 -13.25 18.12 0.54
C THR A 110 -12.58 16.90 -0.09
N ALA A 111 -11.47 17.14 -0.77
CA ALA A 111 -10.55 16.06 -1.00
C ALA A 111 -10.02 15.68 0.37
N GLU A 112 -9.89 14.41 0.65
CA GLU A 112 -9.15 13.93 1.82
C GLU A 112 -7.64 13.92 1.51
N PRO A 113 -7.03 15.07 1.18
CA PRO A 113 -5.65 15.12 0.75
C PRO A 113 -4.82 14.98 1.99
N GLY A 114 -4.08 13.93 2.05
CA GLY A 114 -3.02 13.76 3.02
C GLY A 114 -3.25 12.75 4.13
N LEU A 115 -4.43 12.19 4.28
CA LEU A 115 -4.62 11.05 5.16
C LEU A 115 -3.95 9.82 4.55
N ILE A 116 -3.18 9.12 5.35
CA ILE A 116 -2.56 7.87 4.90
C ILE A 116 -3.62 6.78 4.93
N ARG A 117 -4.03 6.35 3.74
CA ARG A 117 -4.95 5.21 3.58
C ARG A 117 -4.26 4.11 2.78
N PRO A 118 -4.39 2.85 3.19
CA PRO A 118 -3.84 1.76 2.40
C PRO A 118 -4.64 1.61 1.10
N THR A 119 -3.95 1.66 -0.04
CA THR A 119 -4.53 1.37 -1.36
C THR A 119 -4.65 -0.15 -1.57
N ILE A 120 -3.65 -0.91 -1.10
CA ILE A 120 -3.68 -2.35 -1.07
C ILE A 120 -4.06 -2.77 0.34
N ARG A 121 -5.12 -3.58 0.47
CA ARG A 121 -5.58 -4.08 1.76
C ARG A 121 -5.78 -5.58 1.69
N VAL A 122 -4.84 -6.32 2.25
CA VAL A 122 -4.97 -7.77 2.46
C VAL A 122 -5.97 -7.99 3.58
N GLU A 123 -7.00 -8.81 3.34
CA GLU A 123 -8.04 -9.13 4.33
C GLU A 123 -7.71 -10.39 5.08
N ARG A 124 -7.30 -11.43 4.36
CA ARG A 124 -7.01 -12.74 4.93
C ARG A 124 -5.94 -13.47 4.13
N ILE A 125 -5.11 -14.22 4.82
CA ILE A 125 -4.27 -15.27 4.25
C ILE A 125 -4.98 -16.59 4.55
N LEU A 126 -5.28 -17.37 3.51
CA LEU A 126 -5.97 -18.65 3.64
C LEU A 126 -4.99 -19.80 3.79
N THR A 127 -3.92 -19.75 3.01
CA THR A 127 -2.81 -20.72 3.09
C THR A 127 -1.49 -19.97 3.04
N LEU A 128 -0.51 -20.50 3.76
CA LEU A 128 0.86 -20.03 3.70
C LEU A 128 1.76 -21.24 3.94
N PHE A 129 2.65 -21.54 3.00
CA PHE A 129 3.56 -22.67 3.09
C PHE A 129 4.95 -22.30 2.57
N TYR A 130 5.97 -22.60 3.34
CA TYR A 130 7.32 -22.76 2.83
C TYR A 130 7.48 -24.23 2.38
N GLN A 131 7.94 -24.45 1.16
CA GLN A 131 8.03 -25.77 0.55
C GLN A 131 9.43 -26.01 -0.02
N GLU A 132 10.01 -27.15 0.35
CA GLU A 132 11.19 -27.71 -0.29
C GLU A 132 10.78 -28.85 -1.21
N LYS A 133 11.23 -28.83 -2.46
CA LYS A 133 10.93 -29.86 -3.45
C LYS A 133 12.18 -30.43 -4.07
N GLU A 134 12.17 -31.75 -4.24
CA GLU A 134 13.22 -32.47 -4.92
C GLU A 134 13.26 -32.16 -6.42
N PRO A 135 14.41 -32.38 -7.09
CA PRO A 135 14.51 -32.26 -8.54
C PRO A 135 13.40 -32.99 -9.29
N GLY A 136 12.88 -32.37 -10.35
CA GLY A 136 11.78 -32.94 -11.12
C GLY A 136 10.42 -32.81 -10.45
N PHE A 137 10.26 -31.96 -9.45
CA PHE A 137 8.96 -31.65 -8.84
C PHE A 137 7.94 -31.26 -9.90
N PHE A 138 6.73 -31.80 -9.76
CA PHE A 138 5.61 -31.50 -10.63
C PHE A 138 4.32 -31.40 -9.83
N PHE A 139 3.61 -30.29 -9.96
CA PHE A 139 2.27 -30.09 -9.46
C PHE A 139 1.32 -29.91 -10.64
N PRO A 140 0.28 -30.79 -10.80
CA PRO A 140 -0.53 -30.83 -12.01
C PRO A 140 -1.44 -29.61 -12.22
N GLY A 141 -1.61 -28.80 -11.22
CA GLY A 141 -2.30 -27.53 -11.29
C GLY A 141 -3.63 -27.50 -10.54
N GLU A 142 -4.06 -26.27 -10.29
CA GLU A 142 -5.30 -25.95 -9.61
C GLU A 142 -5.89 -24.63 -10.13
N ARG A 143 -7.11 -24.34 -9.68
CA ARG A 143 -7.80 -23.07 -9.90
C ARG A 143 -8.57 -22.72 -8.63
N HIS A 144 -8.40 -21.51 -8.14
CA HIS A 144 -9.11 -21.01 -6.97
C HIS A 144 -9.37 -19.49 -7.05
N ARG A 145 -10.31 -18.99 -6.22
CA ARG A 145 -10.69 -17.58 -6.19
C ARG A 145 -9.68 -16.63 -5.52
N PRO A 146 -8.97 -17.03 -4.45
CA PRO A 146 -7.94 -16.17 -3.87
C PRO A 146 -6.83 -15.84 -4.86
N TYR A 147 -6.14 -14.69 -4.64
CA TYR A 147 -4.82 -14.49 -5.23
C TYR A 147 -3.84 -15.51 -4.69
N GLU A 148 -2.78 -15.81 -5.45
CA GLU A 148 -1.66 -16.60 -4.96
C GLU A 148 -0.35 -15.85 -5.19
N LEU A 149 0.42 -15.65 -4.13
CA LEU A 149 1.81 -15.25 -4.18
C LEU A 149 2.67 -16.50 -4.23
N ILE A 150 3.61 -16.52 -5.18
CA ILE A 150 4.69 -17.51 -5.26
C ILE A 150 6.00 -16.72 -5.16
N TYR A 151 6.87 -17.08 -4.21
CA TYR A 151 8.18 -16.47 -4.01
C TYR A 151 9.24 -17.54 -3.91
N VAL A 152 10.28 -17.48 -4.76
CA VAL A 152 11.37 -18.47 -4.78
C VAL A 152 12.52 -18.02 -3.88
N ASP A 153 12.82 -18.82 -2.86
CA ASP A 153 13.95 -18.60 -1.95
C ASP A 153 15.28 -19.11 -2.56
N HIS A 154 15.26 -20.30 -3.15
CA HIS A 154 16.41 -20.84 -3.89
C HIS A 154 15.94 -21.79 -5.01
N GLY A 155 16.84 -22.06 -5.95
CA GLY A 155 16.55 -22.87 -7.13
C GLY A 155 15.72 -22.14 -8.18
N ARG A 156 15.05 -22.90 -9.03
CA ARG A 156 14.19 -22.40 -10.09
C ARG A 156 12.84 -23.11 -10.11
N LEU A 157 11.77 -22.32 -10.14
CA LEU A 157 10.38 -22.80 -10.23
C LEU A 157 9.71 -22.25 -11.47
N HIS A 158 9.14 -23.13 -12.27
CA HIS A 158 8.31 -22.79 -13.40
C HIS A 158 6.83 -22.76 -12.98
N ASN A 159 6.13 -21.72 -13.41
CA ASN A 159 4.70 -21.55 -13.16
C ASN A 159 3.98 -21.30 -14.47
N VAL A 160 3.16 -22.25 -14.89
CA VAL A 160 2.37 -22.11 -16.12
C VAL A 160 0.99 -21.59 -15.77
N VAL A 161 0.69 -20.38 -16.22
CA VAL A 161 -0.60 -19.72 -16.00
C VAL A 161 -1.16 -19.25 -17.33
N GLY A 162 -2.39 -19.66 -17.65
CA GLY A 162 -3.02 -19.31 -18.92
C GLY A 162 -2.20 -19.73 -20.15
N GLY A 163 -1.47 -20.85 -20.07
CA GLY A 163 -0.62 -21.37 -21.13
C GLY A 163 0.74 -20.67 -21.29
N ARG A 164 1.07 -19.71 -20.43
CA ARG A 164 2.36 -19.03 -20.39
C ARG A 164 3.20 -19.54 -19.22
N ASP A 165 4.46 -19.85 -19.49
CA ASP A 165 5.46 -20.25 -18.49
C ASP A 165 6.18 -19.01 -17.92
N TYR A 166 6.20 -18.91 -16.57
CA TYR A 166 6.90 -17.92 -15.78
C TYR A 166 7.99 -18.63 -14.98
N ALA A 167 9.22 -18.63 -15.49
CA ALA A 167 10.35 -19.17 -14.78
C ALA A 167 10.85 -18.20 -13.72
N LEU A 168 10.70 -18.57 -12.45
CA LEU A 168 11.17 -17.79 -11.30
C LEU A 168 12.50 -18.36 -10.80
N GLY A 169 13.50 -17.51 -10.70
CA GLY A 169 14.74 -17.82 -9.99
C GLY A 169 14.75 -17.26 -8.57
N GLN A 170 15.85 -17.46 -7.87
CA GLN A 170 16.01 -17.00 -6.48
C GLN A 170 15.66 -15.52 -6.28
N ASN A 171 14.86 -15.24 -5.25
CA ASN A 171 14.33 -13.93 -4.85
C ASN A 171 13.41 -13.29 -5.91
N GLN A 172 12.82 -14.07 -6.80
CA GLN A 172 11.79 -13.61 -7.71
C GLN A 172 10.41 -14.09 -7.24
N ALA A 173 9.38 -13.35 -7.62
CA ALA A 173 8.01 -13.68 -7.27
C ALA A 173 7.07 -13.58 -8.46
N LEU A 174 5.91 -14.23 -8.32
CA LEU A 174 4.77 -14.14 -9.23
C LEU A 174 3.51 -13.98 -8.39
N ILE A 175 2.58 -13.15 -8.85
CA ILE A 175 1.24 -13.07 -8.28
C ILE A 175 0.25 -13.58 -9.33
N VAL A 176 -0.42 -14.67 -9.01
CA VAL A 176 -1.49 -15.27 -9.83
C VAL A 176 -2.81 -14.62 -9.41
N PRO A 177 -3.57 -14.02 -10.34
CA PRO A 177 -4.88 -13.46 -10.04
C PRO A 177 -5.95 -14.53 -9.82
N PRO A 178 -7.12 -14.15 -9.25
CA PRO A 178 -8.25 -15.04 -9.04
C PRO A 178 -8.68 -15.81 -10.30
N ASP A 179 -9.16 -17.01 -10.08
CA ASP A 179 -9.76 -17.87 -11.11
C ASP A 179 -8.86 -18.25 -12.29
N GLN A 180 -7.53 -18.07 -12.16
CA GLN A 180 -6.57 -18.54 -13.15
C GLN A 180 -6.13 -19.97 -12.83
N TRP A 181 -6.28 -20.88 -13.81
CA TRP A 181 -5.66 -22.19 -13.71
C TRP A 181 -4.15 -22.06 -13.80
N HIS A 182 -3.44 -22.68 -12.89
CA HIS A 182 -1.98 -22.66 -12.84
C HIS A 182 -1.41 -23.98 -12.38
N MET A 183 -0.22 -24.31 -12.87
CA MET A 183 0.56 -25.49 -12.52
C MET A 183 2.00 -25.09 -12.25
N GLN A 184 2.73 -25.96 -11.55
CA GLN A 184 4.12 -25.70 -11.17
C GLN A 184 5.01 -26.90 -11.47
N TYR A 185 6.26 -26.63 -11.82
CA TYR A 185 7.28 -27.67 -11.93
C TYR A 185 8.67 -27.11 -11.63
N GLY A 186 9.54 -27.99 -11.08
CA GLY A 186 10.96 -27.71 -10.88
C GLY A 186 11.82 -28.32 -11.98
N GLU A 187 13.07 -27.90 -12.07
CA GLU A 187 14.05 -28.49 -12.99
C GLU A 187 14.51 -29.87 -12.50
N GLU A 188 14.93 -30.76 -13.42
CA GLU A 188 15.35 -32.13 -13.10
C GLU A 188 16.67 -32.21 -12.30
N GLY A 189 17.49 -31.18 -12.36
CA GLY A 189 18.84 -31.16 -11.76
C GLY A 189 18.96 -30.31 -10.49
N GLU A 190 17.88 -29.65 -10.04
CA GLU A 190 17.96 -28.67 -8.96
C GLU A 190 16.80 -28.80 -7.99
N ARG A 191 17.09 -28.70 -6.69
CA ARG A 191 16.07 -28.54 -5.65
C ARG A 191 15.54 -27.11 -5.69
N VAL A 192 14.30 -26.93 -5.34
CA VAL A 192 13.67 -25.61 -5.24
C VAL A 192 12.99 -25.41 -3.91
N GLY A 193 13.31 -24.29 -3.25
CA GLY A 193 12.62 -23.81 -2.06
C GLY A 193 11.79 -22.57 -2.38
N PHE A 194 10.53 -22.55 -2.00
CA PHE A 194 9.63 -21.47 -2.31
C PHE A 194 8.49 -21.33 -1.30
N ILE A 195 7.96 -20.10 -1.23
CA ILE A 195 6.77 -19.76 -0.45
C ILE A 195 5.57 -19.71 -1.39
N THR A 196 4.45 -20.30 -0.98
CA THR A 196 3.13 -20.04 -1.57
C THR A 196 2.22 -19.44 -0.52
N ALA A 197 1.45 -18.41 -0.90
CA ALA A 197 0.45 -17.82 -0.03
C ALA A 197 -0.82 -17.51 -0.83
N SER A 198 -1.93 -18.14 -0.46
CA SER A 198 -3.26 -17.81 -1.01
C SER A 198 -3.94 -16.77 -0.11
N PHE A 199 -4.44 -15.68 -0.69
CA PHE A 199 -4.96 -14.56 0.11
C PHE A 199 -6.09 -13.79 -0.61
N THR A 200 -6.85 -13.00 0.17
CA THR A 200 -7.88 -12.08 -0.35
C THR A 200 -7.54 -10.63 -0.04
N CYS A 201 -8.01 -9.74 -0.90
CA CYS A 201 -7.89 -8.30 -0.74
C CYS A 201 -9.26 -7.62 -0.77
N ALA A 202 -9.41 -6.48 -0.09
CA ALA A 202 -10.62 -5.66 -0.07
C ALA A 202 -10.94 -4.98 -1.42
N GLY A 203 -10.10 -5.15 -2.42
CA GLY A 203 -10.27 -4.64 -3.78
C GLY A 203 -9.25 -5.29 -4.71
N PRO A 204 -9.30 -5.00 -6.00
CA PRO A 204 -8.36 -5.57 -6.95
C PRO A 204 -6.93 -5.08 -6.69
N LEU A 205 -5.98 -5.97 -6.88
CA LEU A 205 -4.56 -5.59 -6.91
C LEU A 205 -4.24 -4.84 -8.21
N PRO A 206 -3.22 -3.95 -8.20
CA PRO A 206 -2.74 -3.29 -9.41
C PRO A 206 -2.32 -4.32 -10.49
N GLU A 207 -2.79 -4.14 -11.72
CA GLU A 207 -2.49 -5.06 -12.83
C GLU A 207 -1.00 -5.14 -13.13
N GLU A 208 -0.26 -4.08 -12.79
CA GLU A 208 1.18 -3.97 -13.02
C GLU A 208 2.01 -5.00 -12.25
N ILE A 209 1.44 -5.61 -11.21
CA ILE A 209 2.12 -6.65 -10.42
C ILE A 209 1.58 -8.06 -10.66
N LEU A 210 0.53 -8.20 -11.49
CA LEU A 210 -0.09 -9.50 -11.78
C LEU A 210 0.55 -10.16 -13.00
N LEU A 211 0.73 -11.47 -12.96
CA LEU A 211 1.26 -12.28 -14.07
C LEU A 211 2.56 -11.71 -14.67
N ARG A 212 3.45 -11.27 -13.79
CA ARG A 212 4.79 -10.79 -14.14
C ARG A 212 5.80 -11.34 -13.16
N VAL A 213 6.99 -11.62 -13.67
CA VAL A 213 8.13 -11.91 -12.79
C VAL A 213 8.51 -10.62 -12.06
N LEU A 214 8.28 -10.63 -10.76
CA LEU A 214 8.65 -9.53 -9.88
C LEU A 214 10.11 -9.70 -9.49
N ASP A 215 10.89 -8.67 -9.80
CA ASP A 215 12.35 -8.74 -9.68
C ASP A 215 12.84 -8.73 -8.23
N ARG A 216 14.10 -9.17 -8.10
CA ARG A 216 14.87 -9.22 -6.87
C ARG A 216 14.90 -7.86 -6.18
N ASP A 217 14.48 -7.84 -4.94
CA ASP A 217 14.49 -6.69 -4.06
C ASP A 217 14.99 -7.09 -2.68
N GLN A 218 15.96 -6.36 -2.14
CA GLN A 218 16.51 -6.66 -0.83
C GLN A 218 15.45 -6.58 0.28
N THR A 219 14.61 -5.56 0.24
CA THR A 219 13.53 -5.39 1.23
C THR A 219 12.47 -6.48 1.06
N ALA A 220 12.08 -6.81 -0.18
CA ALA A 220 11.15 -7.92 -0.43
C ALA A 220 11.71 -9.26 0.06
N ARG A 221 13.01 -9.50 -0.10
CA ARG A 221 13.69 -10.68 0.43
C ARG A 221 13.64 -10.75 1.96
N GLU A 222 13.88 -9.64 2.64
CA GLU A 222 13.79 -9.57 4.10
C GLU A 222 12.37 -9.83 4.60
N LEU A 223 11.37 -9.26 3.91
CA LEU A 223 9.96 -9.49 4.20
C LEU A 223 9.55 -10.96 3.92
N ALA A 224 10.02 -11.57 2.83
CA ALA A 224 9.75 -12.98 2.53
C ALA A 224 10.32 -13.90 3.61
N ARG A 225 11.52 -13.62 4.09
CA ARG A 225 12.12 -14.35 5.22
C ARG A 225 11.33 -14.18 6.50
N ALA A 226 10.85 -12.96 6.77
CA ALA A 226 9.98 -12.70 7.92
C ALA A 226 8.65 -13.49 7.80
N LEU A 227 8.07 -13.55 6.58
CA LEU A 227 6.86 -14.30 6.32
C LEU A 227 7.05 -15.80 6.59
N ALA A 228 8.15 -16.39 6.09
CA ALA A 228 8.47 -17.80 6.32
C ALA A 228 8.77 -18.09 7.79
N ALA A 229 9.54 -17.22 8.46
CA ALA A 229 9.87 -17.40 9.88
C ALA A 229 8.65 -17.29 10.79
N GLU A 230 7.66 -16.49 10.42
CA GLU A 230 6.44 -16.32 11.21
C GLU A 230 5.43 -17.46 10.95
N GLU A 231 5.53 -18.15 9.81
CA GLU A 231 4.68 -19.31 9.51
C GLU A 231 4.84 -20.42 10.58
N GLU A 232 6.06 -20.66 11.03
CA GLU A 232 6.37 -21.70 12.01
C GLU A 232 6.08 -21.30 13.48
N ARG A 233 5.76 -20.01 13.72
CA ARG A 233 5.60 -19.50 15.08
C ARG A 233 4.14 -19.48 15.52
N GLU A 234 3.82 -20.16 16.61
CA GLU A 234 2.53 -20.03 17.28
C GLU A 234 2.59 -18.94 18.37
N GLN A 235 2.53 -17.68 17.92
CA GLN A 235 2.61 -16.51 18.80
C GLN A 235 1.32 -15.69 18.74
N PRO A 236 0.95 -14.95 19.81
CA PRO A 236 -0.11 -13.96 19.74
C PRO A 236 0.15 -12.95 18.59
N TYR A 237 -0.93 -12.53 17.92
CA TYR A 237 -0.87 -11.56 16.79
C TYR A 237 -0.11 -12.06 15.53
N ARG A 238 0.17 -13.36 15.44
CA ARG A 238 0.80 -13.96 14.25
C ARG A 238 0.06 -13.59 12.97
N GLY A 239 -1.27 -13.70 12.96
CA GLY A 239 -2.09 -13.36 11.80
C GLY A 239 -1.94 -11.91 11.37
N ASP A 240 -1.88 -10.97 12.32
CA ASP A 240 -1.68 -9.56 12.06
C ASP A 240 -0.31 -9.28 11.42
N LEU A 241 0.74 -9.93 11.94
CA LEU A 241 2.09 -9.81 11.38
C LEU A 241 2.18 -10.38 9.96
N LEU A 242 1.63 -11.58 9.73
CA LEU A 242 1.61 -12.20 8.39
C LEU A 242 0.89 -11.33 7.36
N VAL A 243 -0.29 -10.81 7.69
CA VAL A 243 -1.04 -9.91 6.83
C VAL A 243 -0.27 -8.62 6.56
N ALA A 244 0.33 -8.01 7.59
CA ALA A 244 1.10 -6.77 7.45
C ALA A 244 2.34 -6.98 6.56
N VAL A 245 3.08 -8.07 6.74
CA VAL A 245 4.27 -8.41 5.94
C VAL A 245 3.89 -8.65 4.47
N LEU A 246 2.86 -9.45 4.22
CA LEU A 246 2.37 -9.70 2.86
C LEU A 246 1.92 -8.39 2.19
N GLN A 247 1.16 -7.56 2.89
CA GLN A 247 0.71 -6.26 2.38
C GLN A 247 1.88 -5.33 2.06
N ALA A 248 2.93 -5.32 2.91
CA ALA A 248 4.14 -4.55 2.66
C ALA A 248 4.89 -5.01 1.40
N MET A 249 4.99 -6.32 1.15
CA MET A 249 5.58 -6.89 -0.07
C MET A 249 4.81 -6.44 -1.32
N LEU A 250 3.48 -6.58 -1.31
CA LEU A 250 2.61 -6.17 -2.42
C LEU A 250 2.73 -4.67 -2.72
N ALA A 251 2.70 -3.83 -1.68
CA ALA A 251 2.84 -2.39 -1.82
C ALA A 251 4.23 -1.97 -2.36
N LEU A 252 5.29 -2.68 -1.96
CA LEU A 252 6.65 -2.45 -2.45
C LEU A 252 6.76 -2.71 -3.95
N TRP A 253 6.23 -3.85 -4.43
CA TRP A 253 6.23 -4.20 -5.84
C TRP A 253 5.35 -3.26 -6.66
N ALA A 254 4.14 -2.93 -6.18
CA ALA A 254 3.25 -1.97 -6.85
C ALA A 254 3.90 -0.59 -7.00
N ARG A 255 4.56 -0.08 -5.95
CA ARG A 255 5.28 1.20 -6.00
C ARG A 255 6.41 1.20 -7.02
N ARG A 256 7.15 0.10 -7.15
CA ARG A 256 8.21 -0.04 -8.16
C ARG A 256 7.65 -0.08 -9.57
N ALA A 257 6.57 -0.83 -9.77
CA ALA A 257 5.90 -0.90 -11.06
C ALA A 257 5.38 0.48 -11.51
N ALA A 258 4.80 1.25 -10.60
CA ALA A 258 4.30 2.62 -10.87
C ALA A 258 5.42 3.63 -11.12
N GLY A 259 6.59 3.48 -10.45
CA GLY A 259 7.71 4.43 -10.55
C GLY A 259 8.58 4.32 -11.81
N GLY A 260 8.32 3.38 -12.71
CA GLY A 260 9.08 3.19 -13.98
C GLY A 260 10.56 2.84 -13.80
N GLY A 261 11.03 2.60 -12.58
CA GLY A 261 12.44 2.45 -12.22
C GLY A 261 12.98 1.02 -12.21
N GLY A 262 12.17 0.02 -12.49
CA GLY A 262 12.60 -1.36 -12.66
C GLY A 262 12.42 -1.79 -14.11
N ARG A 263 13.46 -2.31 -14.74
CA ARG A 263 13.29 -3.14 -15.93
C ARG A 263 12.45 -4.35 -15.52
N LEU A 264 11.13 -4.18 -15.52
CA LEU A 264 10.24 -5.32 -15.61
C LEU A 264 10.59 -5.96 -16.95
N SER A 265 11.28 -7.09 -16.92
CA SER A 265 11.64 -7.78 -18.15
C SER A 265 10.36 -8.18 -18.86
N ARG A 266 9.92 -7.33 -19.82
CA ARG A 266 9.03 -7.79 -20.86
C ARG A 266 9.85 -8.77 -21.68
N LEU A 267 9.75 -10.04 -21.34
CA LEU A 267 10.16 -11.07 -22.27
C LEU A 267 9.35 -10.85 -23.56
N PRO A 268 10.00 -10.82 -24.73
CA PRO A 268 9.29 -10.67 -25.99
C PRO A 268 8.20 -11.75 -26.05
N PRO A 269 7.05 -11.48 -26.68
CA PRO A 269 6.06 -12.50 -26.94
C PRO A 269 6.74 -13.57 -27.79
N HIS A 270 7.06 -14.72 -27.22
CA HIS A 270 7.39 -15.88 -28.01
C HIS A 270 6.18 -16.18 -28.89
N GLY A 271 6.45 -16.25 -30.20
CA GLY A 271 5.45 -16.45 -31.23
C GLY A 271 4.46 -17.53 -30.82
N ALA A 272 3.20 -17.29 -31.18
CA ALA A 272 2.12 -18.25 -31.02
C ALA A 272 2.63 -19.63 -31.44
N ALA A 273 2.97 -20.47 -30.46
CA ALA A 273 3.11 -21.87 -30.69
C ALA A 273 1.72 -22.34 -31.08
N SER A 274 1.54 -22.65 -32.36
CA SER A 274 0.40 -23.38 -32.90
C SER A 274 0.00 -24.45 -31.89
N ALA A 275 -1.29 -24.66 -31.74
CA ALA A 275 -1.90 -25.74 -30.94
C ALA A 275 -1.37 -27.10 -31.42
N GLY A 276 -0.14 -27.39 -31.11
CA GLY A 276 0.49 -28.69 -31.24
C GLY A 276 0.15 -29.51 -30.02
N SER A 277 -0.52 -30.61 -30.24
CA SER A 277 -0.83 -31.63 -29.26
C SER A 277 0.35 -31.86 -28.31
N TRP A 278 0.16 -31.54 -27.04
CA TRP A 278 1.10 -31.88 -25.96
C TRP A 278 1.08 -33.41 -25.84
N THR A 279 1.96 -34.06 -26.60
CA THR A 279 2.26 -35.48 -26.38
C THR A 279 3.07 -35.54 -25.08
N ARG A 280 2.49 -36.21 -24.07
CA ARG A 280 3.14 -36.58 -22.81
C ARG A 280 4.53 -37.17 -23.13
N PRO A 281 5.58 -36.76 -22.39
CA PRO A 281 6.82 -37.55 -22.39
C PRO A 281 6.48 -38.93 -21.85
N SER A 282 6.63 -39.93 -22.67
CA SER A 282 6.19 -41.33 -22.45
C SER A 282 6.97 -42.09 -21.36
N ASN A 283 7.84 -41.43 -20.61
CA ASN A 283 8.74 -42.05 -19.62
C ASN A 283 8.49 -41.67 -18.16
N MET A 284 7.44 -40.86 -17.83
CA MET A 284 7.26 -40.33 -16.49
C MET A 284 6.39 -41.18 -15.54
N TRP A 285 5.92 -42.37 -15.95
CA TRP A 285 5.15 -43.28 -15.11
C TRP A 285 5.75 -44.67 -15.09
N ARG A 286 6.91 -44.87 -14.47
CA ARG A 286 7.34 -46.20 -14.05
C ARG A 286 7.38 -46.25 -12.52
N ARG A 287 6.30 -46.84 -11.96
CA ARG A 287 6.16 -47.56 -10.70
C ARG A 287 6.60 -46.90 -9.42
N ALA A 288 5.61 -46.49 -8.64
CA ALA A 288 5.71 -46.61 -7.18
C ALA A 288 5.57 -48.10 -6.83
N PRO A 289 6.41 -48.67 -5.94
CA PRO A 289 6.21 -50.01 -5.45
C PRO A 289 4.99 -50.06 -4.55
N ALA A 290 4.13 -51.03 -4.77
CA ALA A 290 3.10 -51.42 -3.82
C ALA A 290 3.81 -51.97 -2.59
N THR A 291 3.63 -51.33 -1.44
CA THR A 291 3.88 -51.95 -0.13
C THR A 291 2.55 -52.22 0.52
N GLY A 292 2.43 -53.44 0.99
CA GLY A 292 1.26 -54.07 1.57
C GLY A 292 0.85 -53.52 2.94
#